data_e3cb95b720decb8c215c9c063b9bbea9
#
_entry.id   e3cb95b720decb8c215c9c063b9bbea9
#
_cell.length_a   1.000
_cell.length_b   1.000
_cell.length_c   1.000
_cell.angle_alpha   90.00
_cell.angle_beta   90.00
_cell.angle_gamma   90.00
#
_symmetry.space_group_name_H-M   'P 1'
#
loop_
_entity.id
_entity.type
_entity.pdbx_description
1 polymer ?
#
loop_
_entity_poly.entity_id
_entity_poly.type
_entity_poly.pdbx_seq_one_letter_code
_entity_poly.pdbx_strand_id
1 'polypeptide(L)'
;PRYWGAGIYRCKAASNFQDVCLLTWDGSGGTTKMEQTANLNIPQVTADLTIYKKDQNDGSSLKGAKFSLWGYEDNAYSKKIGEFEDMQDGSYQLKNIAYTDTEDGWFLIREEEPPEHYSVKYQLKNSKDEEEYQKYGGRQVRMNENGFYSPWIEEPEVFCDEKAASGMHVAVKKYDGKTKEVLPDAEFQVFPWIQENGTYSTVPEQTLIFNSESLQYETVQMLKADGKNQGKFLIRETKVPAHYSGRWQQEITVTEAGTTDLVLEAYNYPERKFTIWKKIRADEVVWDHGTPTFFFRISGKDLDGIQRWYQCMIHFTKESVKEQEYLVGKAEVNGIPAGQYQVEELPLTARYILTDASSSDPNVTVKNTLLDTVNGIQKIRSEITADLTLEDGSVIFENRKVFFDEYSHDDVEVN
;
A
#
# COMPACT_ATOMS: atom_id res chain seq x y z
N PRO A 1 32.40 32.03 -48.28
CA PRO A 1 31.53 32.60 -49.29
C PRO A 1 31.94 32.06 -50.68
N ARG A 2 31.01 31.40 -51.40
CA ARG A 2 31.25 30.97 -52.76
C ARG A 2 30.99 32.16 -53.68
N TYR A 3 31.93 32.42 -54.53
CA TYR A 3 31.91 33.47 -55.53
C TYR A 3 30.89 33.20 -56.60
N TRP A 4 29.89 34.08 -56.74
CA TRP A 4 28.84 33.94 -57.73
C TRP A 4 28.71 35.22 -58.53
N GLY A 5 29.75 35.65 -59.28
CA GLY A 5 29.61 36.79 -60.15
C GLY A 5 29.05 38.06 -59.50
N ALA A 6 28.67 39.07 -60.23
CA ALA A 6 27.96 40.23 -59.71
C ALA A 6 26.63 39.76 -59.04
N GLY A 7 26.51 39.89 -57.74
CA GLY A 7 25.39 39.31 -56.98
C GLY A 7 25.17 39.95 -55.60
N ILE A 8 24.02 39.66 -55.07
CA ILE A 8 23.60 40.08 -53.72
C ILE A 8 24.17 39.09 -52.71
N TYR A 9 25.03 39.56 -51.83
CA TYR A 9 25.59 38.76 -50.73
C TYR A 9 24.75 39.02 -49.45
N ARG A 10 24.13 37.96 -48.93
CA ARG A 10 23.49 38.02 -47.61
C ARG A 10 24.52 37.97 -46.51
N CYS A 11 24.75 39.07 -45.82
CA CYS A 11 25.49 39.07 -44.57
C CYS A 11 24.50 38.70 -43.44
N LYS A 12 24.79 37.65 -42.71
CA LYS A 12 24.12 37.38 -41.45
C LYS A 12 24.59 38.40 -40.44
N ALA A 13 23.91 39.52 -40.31
CA ALA A 13 24.16 40.51 -39.26
C ALA A 13 22.93 40.53 -38.37
N ALA A 14 23.07 40.01 -37.18
CA ALA A 14 22.11 40.03 -36.06
C ALA A 14 20.70 39.50 -36.36
N SER A 15 19.97 39.13 -35.33
CA SER A 15 18.77 38.30 -35.22
C SER A 15 17.54 38.67 -36.04
N ASN A 16 17.59 39.56 -37.02
CA ASN A 16 16.37 40.00 -37.69
C ASN A 16 16.50 40.32 -39.22
N PHE A 17 17.52 39.84 -39.90
CA PHE A 17 17.69 39.97 -41.38
C PHE A 17 17.28 41.34 -41.99
N GLN A 18 17.42 42.42 -41.24
CA GLN A 18 16.97 43.74 -41.67
C GLN A 18 18.01 44.51 -42.52
N ASP A 19 19.25 44.03 -42.52
CA ASP A 19 20.35 44.69 -43.23
C ASP A 19 20.82 43.83 -44.42
N VAL A 20 20.60 44.23 -45.61
CA VAL A 20 21.17 43.65 -46.84
C VAL A 20 22.32 44.48 -47.32
N CYS A 21 23.51 43.91 -47.31
CA CYS A 21 24.71 44.53 -47.90
C CYS A 21 24.78 44.14 -49.39
N LEU A 22 24.64 45.10 -50.26
CA LEU A 22 24.82 44.92 -51.70
C LEU A 22 26.29 45.13 -52.04
N LEU A 23 26.98 44.05 -52.43
CA LEU A 23 28.31 44.12 -52.99
C LEU A 23 28.22 44.03 -54.50
N THR A 24 28.55 45.09 -55.25
CA THR A 24 28.70 45.06 -56.71
C THR A 24 30.19 44.92 -57.06
N TRP A 25 30.50 43.95 -57.93
CA TRP A 25 31.83 43.71 -58.47
C TRP A 25 31.79 43.97 -59.96
N ASP A 26 32.77 44.82 -60.43
CA ASP A 26 32.89 45.27 -61.82
C ASP A 26 33.69 44.31 -62.72
N GLY A 27 34.22 43.21 -62.20
CA GLY A 27 34.95 42.21 -62.95
C GLY A 27 36.42 42.59 -63.19
N SER A 28 36.88 43.75 -62.71
CA SER A 28 38.26 44.30 -63.00
C SER A 28 39.30 44.05 -61.91
N GLY A 29 38.93 43.14 -60.93
CA GLY A 29 39.88 42.80 -59.84
C GLY A 29 39.98 43.81 -58.71
N GLY A 30 39.20 44.86 -58.73
CA GLY A 30 39.11 45.88 -57.65
C GLY A 30 37.82 45.69 -56.88
N THR A 31 37.91 45.67 -55.57
CA THR A 31 36.75 45.70 -54.68
C THR A 31 36.29 47.13 -54.46
N THR A 32 35.21 47.57 -55.10
CA THR A 32 34.53 48.82 -54.75
C THR A 32 33.48 48.50 -53.67
N LYS A 33 33.74 48.94 -52.47
CA LYS A 33 32.79 48.84 -51.37
C LYS A 33 31.74 49.93 -51.53
N MET A 34 30.57 49.60 -52.09
CA MET A 34 29.40 50.47 -51.96
C MET A 34 28.54 49.96 -50.81
N GLU A 35 28.54 50.66 -49.72
CA GLU A 35 27.57 50.46 -48.64
C GLU A 35 26.28 51.22 -48.99
N GLN A 36 25.31 50.55 -49.51
CA GLN A 36 23.91 51.03 -49.49
C GLN A 36 23.14 50.17 -48.50
N THR A 37 22.81 50.77 -47.40
CA THR A 37 21.86 50.19 -46.45
C THR A 37 20.47 50.40 -46.99
N ALA A 38 19.86 49.37 -47.56
CA ALA A 38 18.43 49.37 -47.89
C ALA A 38 17.71 48.64 -46.74
N ASN A 39 16.81 49.35 -46.02
CA ASN A 39 15.86 48.69 -45.14
C ASN A 39 14.91 47.84 -45.97
N LEU A 40 15.21 46.58 -46.15
CA LEU A 40 14.29 45.64 -46.70
C LEU A 40 13.30 45.24 -45.60
N ASN A 41 12.07 45.71 -45.69
CA ASN A 41 10.96 45.19 -44.94
C ASN A 41 10.65 43.80 -45.50
N ILE A 42 11.35 42.78 -45.03
CA ILE A 42 11.03 41.38 -45.33
C ILE A 42 9.80 41.09 -44.51
N PRO A 43 8.62 40.74 -45.11
CA PRO A 43 7.44 40.35 -44.36
C PRO A 43 7.84 39.18 -43.48
N GLN A 44 7.64 39.32 -42.16
CA GLN A 44 7.90 38.26 -41.21
C GLN A 44 6.94 37.12 -41.53
N VAL A 45 7.45 35.98 -41.98
CA VAL A 45 6.62 34.78 -42.21
C VAL A 45 6.20 34.27 -40.84
N THR A 46 4.90 34.32 -40.58
CA THR A 46 4.29 33.74 -39.37
C THR A 46 3.31 32.67 -39.81
N ALA A 47 3.15 31.65 -38.97
CA ALA A 47 2.12 30.62 -39.14
C ALA A 47 1.54 30.26 -37.77
N ASP A 48 0.30 29.79 -37.82
CA ASP A 48 -0.33 29.12 -36.68
C ASP A 48 -0.03 27.63 -36.76
N LEU A 49 0.14 27.00 -35.62
CA LEU A 49 0.32 25.56 -35.50
C LEU A 49 -0.82 24.98 -34.67
N THR A 50 -1.56 24.07 -35.28
CA THR A 50 -2.60 23.28 -34.58
C THR A 50 -2.15 21.84 -34.48
N ILE A 51 -2.18 21.25 -33.31
CA ILE A 51 -1.90 19.85 -33.07
C ILE A 51 -3.13 19.14 -32.52
N TYR A 52 -3.18 17.84 -32.70
CA TYR A 52 -4.32 16.99 -32.31
C TYR A 52 -3.85 15.89 -31.39
N LYS A 53 -4.52 15.74 -30.26
CA LYS A 53 -4.26 14.67 -29.31
C LYS A 53 -5.33 13.60 -29.39
N LYS A 54 -4.94 12.33 -29.54
CA LYS A 54 -5.83 11.20 -29.73
C LYS A 54 -5.47 10.02 -28.83
N ASP A 55 -6.48 9.23 -28.45
CA ASP A 55 -6.30 7.90 -27.87
C ASP A 55 -5.74 6.95 -28.93
N GLN A 56 -4.69 6.23 -28.61
CA GLN A 56 -4.01 5.31 -29.52
C GLN A 56 -4.89 4.14 -29.94
N ASN A 57 -5.81 3.70 -29.07
CA ASN A 57 -6.60 2.48 -29.29
C ASN A 57 -7.87 2.73 -30.10
N ASP A 58 -8.59 3.82 -29.79
CA ASP A 58 -9.89 4.09 -30.43
C ASP A 58 -9.91 5.36 -31.28
N GLY A 59 -8.82 6.15 -31.29
CA GLY A 59 -8.70 7.38 -32.07
C GLY A 59 -9.54 8.54 -31.54
N SER A 60 -10.17 8.40 -30.38
CA SER A 60 -10.93 9.47 -29.75
C SER A 60 -10.05 10.67 -29.42
N SER A 61 -10.61 11.89 -29.53
CA SER A 61 -9.92 13.13 -29.20
C SER A 61 -9.70 13.25 -27.69
N LEU A 62 -8.49 13.64 -27.30
CA LEU A 62 -8.10 13.82 -25.91
C LEU A 62 -7.81 15.28 -25.60
N LYS A 63 -8.30 15.76 -24.45
CA LYS A 63 -8.10 17.11 -23.91
C LYS A 63 -7.37 17.04 -22.56
N GLY A 64 -6.78 18.17 -22.14
CA GLY A 64 -6.10 18.27 -20.85
C GLY A 64 -4.60 17.98 -20.90
N ALA A 65 -4.03 17.66 -22.06
CA ALA A 65 -2.58 17.60 -22.23
C ALA A 65 -1.96 19.01 -22.20
N LYS A 66 -0.66 19.10 -21.89
CA LYS A 66 0.11 20.34 -22.01
C LYS A 66 1.21 20.18 -23.04
N PHE A 67 1.23 21.07 -23.99
CA PHE A 67 2.25 21.10 -25.05
C PHE A 67 3.00 22.41 -25.06
N SER A 68 4.28 22.35 -25.44
CA SER A 68 5.14 23.50 -25.66
C SER A 68 5.86 23.39 -26.99
N LEU A 69 6.15 24.57 -27.58
CA LEU A 69 6.95 24.71 -28.81
C LEU A 69 8.32 25.28 -28.46
N TRP A 70 9.36 24.68 -29.00
CA TRP A 70 10.76 25.07 -28.79
C TRP A 70 11.43 25.34 -30.11
N GLY A 71 12.15 26.45 -30.20
CA GLY A 71 12.96 26.83 -31.35
C GLY A 71 14.36 26.23 -31.28
N TYR A 72 14.92 25.91 -32.45
CA TYR A 72 16.31 25.43 -32.60
C TYR A 72 17.25 26.61 -32.63
N GLU A 73 18.23 26.62 -31.74
CA GLU A 73 19.25 27.65 -31.60
C GLU A 73 20.54 27.02 -31.01
N ASP A 74 21.72 27.39 -31.53
CA ASP A 74 23.00 26.88 -31.03
C ASP A 74 23.08 25.34 -30.95
N ASN A 75 22.60 24.63 -31.97
CA ASN A 75 22.57 23.19 -32.09
C ASN A 75 21.66 22.46 -31.06
N ALA A 76 20.73 23.17 -30.44
CA ALA A 76 19.75 22.59 -29.48
C ALA A 76 18.37 23.23 -29.61
N TYR A 77 17.34 22.54 -29.14
CA TYR A 77 16.02 23.13 -28.95
C TYR A 77 15.95 23.72 -27.53
N SER A 78 16.49 24.92 -27.38
CA SER A 78 16.66 25.59 -26.09
C SER A 78 15.74 26.79 -25.87
N LYS A 79 15.24 27.38 -26.95
CA LYS A 79 14.38 28.57 -26.89
C LYS A 79 12.92 28.21 -26.83
N LYS A 80 12.27 28.35 -25.65
CA LYS A 80 10.81 28.15 -25.55
C LYS A 80 10.07 29.27 -26.28
N ILE A 81 9.27 28.93 -27.30
CA ILE A 81 8.48 29.85 -28.12
C ILE A 81 7.14 30.14 -27.45
N GLY A 82 6.48 29.11 -26.96
CA GLY A 82 5.20 29.24 -26.29
C GLY A 82 4.60 27.93 -25.83
N GLU A 83 3.43 28.05 -25.21
CA GLU A 83 2.58 26.93 -24.81
C GLU A 83 1.34 26.89 -25.70
N PHE A 84 0.90 25.70 -26.05
CA PHE A 84 -0.32 25.52 -26.84
C PHE A 84 -1.56 25.72 -25.95
N GLU A 85 -2.54 26.41 -26.47
CA GLU A 85 -3.87 26.56 -25.84
C GLU A 85 -4.70 25.31 -26.16
N ASP A 86 -5.26 24.66 -25.12
CA ASP A 86 -6.19 23.54 -25.26
C ASP A 86 -7.57 24.06 -25.69
N MET A 87 -8.00 23.71 -26.88
CA MET A 87 -9.28 24.13 -27.45
C MET A 87 -10.48 23.32 -26.93
N GLN A 88 -10.23 22.37 -26.00
CA GLN A 88 -11.23 21.50 -25.35
C GLN A 88 -11.99 20.56 -26.28
N ASP A 89 -11.49 20.34 -27.49
CA ASP A 89 -12.03 19.40 -28.49
C ASP A 89 -11.00 18.34 -28.93
N GLY A 90 -9.82 18.34 -28.28
CA GLY A 90 -8.66 17.49 -28.61
C GLY A 90 -7.69 18.15 -29.57
N SER A 91 -7.95 19.39 -29.97
CA SER A 91 -6.96 20.24 -30.68
C SER A 91 -6.30 21.21 -29.71
N TYR A 92 -5.05 21.53 -30.01
CA TYR A 92 -4.23 22.47 -29.25
C TYR A 92 -3.62 23.46 -30.25
N GLN A 93 -3.66 24.74 -29.96
CA GLN A 93 -3.26 25.77 -30.92
C GLN A 93 -2.23 26.73 -30.34
N LEU A 94 -1.20 27.04 -31.13
CA LEU A 94 -0.27 28.14 -30.87
C LEU A 94 -0.23 29.04 -32.11
N LYS A 95 -0.45 30.36 -31.91
CA LYS A 95 -0.61 31.35 -32.98
C LYS A 95 0.59 32.25 -33.17
N ASN A 96 0.72 32.82 -34.36
CA ASN A 96 1.69 33.87 -34.69
C ASN A 96 3.15 33.44 -34.47
N ILE A 97 3.48 32.20 -34.75
CA ILE A 97 4.85 31.68 -34.65
C ILE A 97 5.66 32.24 -35.81
N ALA A 98 6.74 32.91 -35.51
CA ALA A 98 7.58 33.53 -36.54
C ALA A 98 8.68 32.58 -37.02
N TYR A 99 8.95 32.54 -38.32
CA TYR A 99 10.06 31.79 -38.91
C TYR A 99 11.39 32.18 -38.27
N THR A 100 11.53 33.43 -37.87
CA THR A 100 12.73 33.99 -37.23
C THR A 100 12.86 33.63 -35.76
N ASP A 101 11.89 32.96 -35.17
CA ASP A 101 11.96 32.48 -33.78
C ASP A 101 12.94 31.32 -33.60
N THR A 102 13.46 30.77 -34.69
CA THR A 102 14.35 29.63 -34.68
C THR A 102 15.37 29.69 -35.80
N GLU A 103 16.40 28.86 -35.75
CA GLU A 103 17.37 28.70 -36.85
C GLU A 103 16.80 27.77 -37.92
N ASP A 104 16.89 28.21 -39.20
CA ASP A 104 16.47 27.40 -40.36
C ASP A 104 15.04 26.87 -40.34
N GLY A 105 14.13 27.47 -39.55
CA GLY A 105 12.73 27.09 -39.45
C GLY A 105 12.47 25.80 -38.69
N TRP A 106 13.44 25.30 -37.90
CA TRP A 106 13.25 24.08 -37.10
C TRP A 106 12.66 24.36 -35.74
N PHE A 107 11.61 23.61 -35.41
CA PHE A 107 10.93 23.65 -34.12
C PHE A 107 10.75 22.24 -33.56
N LEU A 108 10.59 22.17 -32.24
CA LEU A 108 10.30 20.93 -31.52
C LEU A 108 9.00 21.10 -30.73
N ILE A 109 8.06 20.19 -30.95
CA ILE A 109 6.84 20.09 -30.17
C ILE A 109 7.10 19.09 -29.05
N ARG A 110 6.94 19.53 -27.78
CA ARG A 110 7.04 18.68 -26.61
C ARG A 110 5.68 18.55 -25.94
N GLU A 111 5.34 17.35 -25.55
CA GLU A 111 4.29 17.11 -24.60
C GLU A 111 4.89 17.15 -23.21
N GLU A 112 4.51 18.14 -22.40
CA GLU A 112 5.03 18.35 -21.06
C GLU A 112 4.25 17.51 -20.04
N GLU A 113 2.94 17.40 -20.22
CA GLU A 113 2.05 16.59 -19.38
C GLU A 113 1.00 15.90 -20.26
N PRO A 114 0.80 14.59 -20.11
CA PRO A 114 -0.27 13.89 -20.80
C PRO A 114 -1.65 14.24 -20.21
N PRO A 115 -2.75 13.91 -20.91
CA PRO A 115 -4.08 13.96 -20.33
C PRO A 115 -4.19 13.11 -19.06
N GLU A 116 -5.11 13.47 -18.18
CA GLU A 116 -5.40 12.69 -16.99
C GLU A 116 -5.74 11.24 -17.36
N HIS A 117 -5.15 10.27 -16.66
CA HIS A 117 -5.27 8.83 -16.92
C HIS A 117 -4.60 8.32 -18.21
N TYR A 118 -3.75 9.13 -18.83
CA TYR A 118 -2.95 8.71 -19.99
C TYR A 118 -1.44 8.76 -19.66
N SER A 119 -0.67 7.95 -20.35
CA SER A 119 0.78 8.04 -20.38
C SER A 119 1.23 8.48 -21.75
N VAL A 120 2.25 9.34 -21.78
CA VAL A 120 2.91 9.75 -23.00
C VAL A 120 3.48 8.50 -23.68
N LYS A 121 2.88 8.12 -24.81
CA LYS A 121 3.37 7.03 -25.61
C LYS A 121 3.26 7.43 -27.07
N TYR A 122 4.32 8.04 -27.56
CA TYR A 122 4.32 8.44 -28.96
C TYR A 122 4.21 7.25 -29.87
N GLN A 123 3.23 7.25 -30.74
CA GLN A 123 3.22 6.40 -31.91
C GLN A 123 4.30 6.90 -32.88
N LEU A 124 5.48 6.32 -32.76
CA LEU A 124 6.57 6.62 -33.68
C LEU A 124 6.27 5.96 -35.03
N LYS A 125 6.19 6.75 -36.07
CA LYS A 125 5.73 6.29 -37.41
C LYS A 125 6.79 5.50 -38.16
N ASN A 126 8.06 5.72 -37.85
CA ASN A 126 9.21 5.03 -38.47
C ASN A 126 10.48 5.18 -37.62
N SER A 127 11.54 4.46 -37.99
CA SER A 127 12.81 4.48 -37.26
C SER A 127 13.48 5.85 -37.19
N LYS A 128 13.25 6.72 -38.16
CA LYS A 128 13.83 8.06 -38.15
C LYS A 128 13.10 8.99 -37.20
N ASP A 129 11.79 8.91 -37.13
CA ASP A 129 10.96 9.63 -36.17
C ASP A 129 11.35 9.21 -34.71
N GLU A 130 11.56 7.90 -34.50
CA GLU A 130 12.02 7.36 -33.23
C GLU A 130 13.42 7.88 -32.83
N GLU A 131 14.39 7.85 -33.76
CA GLU A 131 15.75 8.33 -33.52
C GLU A 131 15.76 9.80 -33.12
N GLU A 132 15.03 10.63 -33.85
CA GLU A 132 14.97 12.08 -33.60
C GLU A 132 14.20 12.39 -32.32
N TYR A 133 13.12 11.64 -32.04
CA TYR A 133 12.39 11.77 -30.79
C TYR A 133 13.24 11.40 -29.57
N GLN A 134 13.96 10.30 -29.61
CA GLN A 134 14.86 9.87 -28.52
C GLN A 134 15.97 10.88 -28.29
N LYS A 135 16.44 11.52 -29.36
CA LYS A 135 17.52 12.52 -29.29
C LYS A 135 17.08 13.84 -28.66
N TYR A 136 15.89 14.33 -28.98
CA TYR A 136 15.45 15.67 -28.61
C TYR A 136 14.30 15.73 -27.60
N GLY A 137 13.67 14.62 -27.31
CA GLY A 137 12.54 14.53 -26.36
C GLY A 137 11.27 15.22 -26.86
N GLY A 138 10.99 15.12 -28.15
CA GLY A 138 9.82 15.71 -28.78
C GLY A 138 9.79 15.49 -30.28
N ARG A 139 8.75 15.94 -30.94
CA ARG A 139 8.58 15.82 -32.38
C ARG A 139 9.07 17.05 -33.12
N GLN A 140 9.99 16.84 -34.05
CA GLN A 140 10.52 17.91 -34.89
C GLN A 140 9.53 18.28 -36.01
N VAL A 141 9.32 19.57 -36.17
CA VAL A 141 8.60 20.16 -37.32
C VAL A 141 9.42 21.29 -37.90
N ARG A 142 9.21 21.57 -39.16
CA ARG A 142 9.85 22.65 -39.89
C ARG A 142 8.84 23.61 -40.49
N MET A 143 9.11 24.89 -40.43
CA MET A 143 8.25 25.88 -41.00
C MET A 143 8.84 26.37 -42.33
N ASN A 144 7.99 26.55 -43.35
CA ASN A 144 8.29 27.21 -44.61
C ASN A 144 7.16 28.19 -44.97
N GLU A 145 7.15 28.70 -46.17
CA GLU A 145 6.12 29.61 -46.69
C GLU A 145 4.72 29.06 -46.74
N ASN A 146 4.59 27.71 -46.72
CA ASN A 146 3.31 27.01 -46.76
C ASN A 146 2.83 26.54 -45.37
N GLY A 147 3.58 26.82 -44.30
CA GLY A 147 3.27 26.42 -42.95
C GLY A 147 4.20 25.34 -42.38
N PHE A 148 3.72 24.61 -41.39
CA PHE A 148 4.49 23.58 -40.71
C PHE A 148 4.43 22.23 -41.45
N TYR A 149 5.55 21.53 -41.47
CA TYR A 149 5.66 20.17 -42.02
C TYR A 149 6.77 19.41 -41.33
N SER A 150 6.82 18.09 -41.46
CA SER A 150 7.96 17.28 -41.04
C SER A 150 8.54 16.54 -42.25
N PRO A 151 9.88 16.48 -42.40
CA PRO A 151 10.50 15.66 -43.43
C PRO A 151 10.44 14.16 -43.11
N TRP A 152 10.03 13.78 -41.90
CA TRP A 152 10.11 12.42 -41.38
C TRP A 152 8.75 11.70 -41.36
N ILE A 153 7.67 12.44 -41.20
CA ILE A 153 6.29 11.89 -41.08
C ILE A 153 5.29 12.75 -41.83
N GLU A 154 4.18 12.12 -42.29
CA GLU A 154 3.16 12.79 -43.06
C GLU A 154 2.22 13.68 -42.25
N GLU A 155 1.94 13.26 -40.99
CA GLU A 155 1.02 13.98 -40.08
C GLU A 155 1.77 14.34 -38.77
N PRO A 156 2.67 15.34 -38.82
CA PRO A 156 3.49 15.70 -37.68
C PRO A 156 2.68 16.30 -36.52
N GLU A 157 1.50 16.79 -36.78
CA GLU A 157 0.60 17.40 -35.81
C GLU A 157 -0.24 16.42 -34.99
N VAL A 158 -0.26 15.13 -35.34
CA VAL A 158 -1.07 14.13 -34.64
C VAL A 158 -0.24 13.41 -33.58
N PHE A 159 -0.64 13.54 -32.32
CA PHE A 159 -0.05 12.89 -31.16
C PHE A 159 -1.02 11.87 -30.60
N CYS A 160 -0.55 10.67 -30.29
CA CYS A 160 -1.37 9.61 -29.71
C CYS A 160 -0.79 9.19 -28.37
N ASP A 161 -1.66 9.05 -27.35
CA ASP A 161 -1.33 8.46 -26.07
C ASP A 161 -2.09 7.17 -25.85
N GLU A 162 -1.51 6.31 -25.04
CA GLU A 162 -2.16 5.11 -24.55
C GLU A 162 -2.74 5.41 -23.16
N LYS A 163 -3.95 4.92 -22.89
CA LYS A 163 -4.46 4.96 -21.51
C LYS A 163 -3.38 4.45 -20.59
N ALA A 164 -3.01 5.24 -19.60
CA ALA A 164 -2.13 4.78 -18.53
C ALA A 164 -2.72 3.48 -18.02
N ALA A 165 -1.91 2.43 -17.97
CA ALA A 165 -2.36 1.16 -17.42
C ALA A 165 -3.07 1.47 -16.12
N SER A 166 -4.36 1.13 -16.05
CA SER A 166 -5.23 1.43 -14.92
C SER A 166 -4.57 0.91 -13.66
N GLY A 167 -4.42 1.77 -12.70
CA GLY A 167 -3.83 1.46 -11.43
C GLY A 167 -4.81 1.74 -10.29
N MET A 168 -4.54 1.17 -9.13
CA MET A 168 -5.34 1.36 -7.93
C MET A 168 -4.42 1.81 -6.80
N HIS A 169 -4.73 2.94 -6.18
CA HIS A 169 -4.19 3.26 -4.87
C HIS A 169 -4.97 2.50 -3.81
N VAL A 170 -4.25 1.92 -2.88
CA VAL A 170 -4.84 1.19 -1.75
C VAL A 170 -4.44 1.84 -0.46
N ALA A 171 -5.43 2.10 0.38
CA ALA A 171 -5.25 2.55 1.74
C ALA A 171 -5.81 1.51 2.72
N VAL A 172 -5.14 1.32 3.84
CA VAL A 172 -5.58 0.45 4.93
C VAL A 172 -5.75 1.29 6.20
N LYS A 173 -6.99 1.37 6.71
CA LYS A 173 -7.29 1.92 8.03
C LYS A 173 -7.12 0.83 9.06
N LYS A 174 -6.21 1.05 10.00
CA LYS A 174 -5.91 0.09 11.06
C LYS A 174 -6.53 0.49 12.37
N TYR A 175 -7.29 -0.43 12.98
CA TYR A 175 -8.05 -0.17 14.19
C TYR A 175 -7.81 -1.20 15.28
N ASP A 176 -7.91 -0.76 16.53
CA ASP A 176 -8.20 -1.64 17.65
C ASP A 176 -9.58 -2.29 17.48
N GLY A 177 -9.65 -3.60 17.55
CA GLY A 177 -10.88 -4.36 17.32
C GLY A 177 -11.96 -4.11 18.35
N LYS A 178 -11.59 -3.64 19.56
CA LYS A 178 -12.50 -3.34 20.65
C LYS A 178 -12.89 -1.86 20.70
N THR A 179 -11.89 -0.95 20.77
CA THR A 179 -12.14 0.49 20.96
C THR A 179 -12.44 1.22 19.66
N LYS A 180 -12.05 0.66 18.52
CA LYS A 180 -12.10 1.28 17.18
C LYS A 180 -11.20 2.49 17.02
N GLU A 181 -10.25 2.66 17.92
CA GLU A 181 -9.20 3.67 17.80
C GLU A 181 -8.17 3.27 16.75
N VAL A 182 -7.57 4.26 16.10
CA VAL A 182 -6.53 4.02 15.09
C VAL A 182 -5.29 3.45 15.75
N LEU A 183 -4.75 2.37 15.15
CA LEU A 183 -3.51 1.74 15.61
C LEU A 183 -2.36 2.10 14.66
N PRO A 184 -1.42 2.93 15.10
CA PRO A 184 -0.12 3.09 14.44
C PRO A 184 0.76 1.85 14.68
N ASP A 185 1.98 1.86 14.12
CA ASP A 185 3.03 0.85 14.33
C ASP A 185 2.78 -0.56 13.73
N ALA A 186 1.78 -0.70 12.86
CA ALA A 186 1.65 -1.85 11.98
C ALA A 186 2.55 -1.72 10.74
N GLU A 187 2.75 -2.80 10.03
CA GLU A 187 3.36 -2.81 8.70
C GLU A 187 2.51 -3.63 7.74
N PHE A 188 2.22 -3.05 6.59
CA PHE A 188 1.48 -3.72 5.51
C PHE A 188 2.34 -3.78 4.26
N GLN A 189 2.32 -4.93 3.61
CA GLN A 189 3.03 -5.17 2.36
C GLN A 189 2.09 -5.74 1.30
N VAL A 190 2.40 -5.42 0.05
CA VAL A 190 1.65 -5.87 -1.14
C VAL A 190 2.43 -6.96 -1.84
N PHE A 191 1.78 -8.08 -2.08
CA PHE A 191 2.36 -9.24 -2.76
C PHE A 191 1.59 -9.50 -4.06
N PRO A 192 2.23 -9.38 -5.24
CA PRO A 192 1.58 -9.66 -6.51
C PRO A 192 1.34 -11.16 -6.68
N TRP A 193 0.28 -11.52 -7.42
CA TRP A 193 0.06 -12.87 -7.89
C TRP A 193 1.11 -13.27 -8.91
N ILE A 194 1.54 -14.51 -8.88
CA ILE A 194 2.46 -15.09 -9.87
C ILE A 194 1.69 -16.15 -10.65
N GLN A 195 1.30 -15.82 -11.88
CA GLN A 195 0.50 -16.72 -12.71
C GLN A 195 1.17 -18.06 -12.96
N GLU A 196 2.47 -18.07 -13.18
CA GLU A 196 3.24 -19.30 -13.44
C GLU A 196 3.19 -20.31 -12.28
N ASN A 197 3.14 -19.81 -11.05
CA ASN A 197 3.16 -20.61 -9.84
C ASN A 197 1.78 -20.84 -9.23
N GLY A 198 0.76 -20.09 -9.65
CA GLY A 198 -0.58 -20.13 -9.08
C GLY A 198 -0.63 -19.71 -7.60
N THR A 199 0.24 -18.78 -7.19
CA THR A 199 0.34 -18.29 -5.80
C THR A 199 0.81 -16.85 -5.76
N TYR A 200 0.66 -16.20 -4.60
CA TYR A 200 1.23 -14.87 -4.38
C TYR A 200 2.74 -14.93 -4.17
N SER A 201 3.44 -13.88 -4.61
CA SER A 201 4.87 -13.71 -4.40
C SER A 201 5.22 -13.78 -2.90
N THR A 202 6.39 -14.29 -2.59
CA THR A 202 6.98 -14.20 -1.24
C THR A 202 7.79 -12.92 -1.04
N VAL A 203 8.08 -12.20 -2.14
CA VAL A 203 8.76 -10.91 -2.13
C VAL A 203 7.71 -9.82 -2.33
N PRO A 204 7.60 -8.85 -1.44
CA PRO A 204 6.64 -7.77 -1.58
C PRO A 204 7.02 -6.85 -2.76
N GLU A 205 6.03 -6.35 -3.46
CA GLU A 205 6.20 -5.32 -4.49
C GLU A 205 6.46 -3.95 -3.84
N GLN A 206 5.71 -3.64 -2.80
CA GLN A 206 5.90 -2.43 -2.01
C GLN A 206 5.39 -2.58 -0.57
N THR A 207 5.85 -1.70 0.30
CA THR A 207 5.35 -1.52 1.67
C THR A 207 4.49 -0.26 1.73
N LEU A 208 3.33 -0.33 2.38
CA LEU A 208 2.47 0.82 2.60
C LEU A 208 3.10 1.77 3.62
N ILE A 209 2.96 3.08 3.40
CA ILE A 209 3.47 4.12 4.30
C ILE A 209 2.31 4.68 5.12
N PHE A 210 2.53 4.85 6.43
CA PHE A 210 1.55 5.49 7.29
C PHE A 210 1.50 7.00 7.02
N ASN A 211 0.32 7.49 6.64
CA ASN A 211 0.04 8.90 6.46
C ASN A 211 -0.64 9.44 7.73
N SER A 212 0.04 10.32 8.45
CA SER A 212 -0.44 10.88 9.72
C SER A 212 -1.60 11.88 9.57
N GLU A 213 -1.85 12.39 8.38
CA GLU A 213 -2.98 13.31 8.12
C GLU A 213 -4.26 12.53 7.86
N SER A 214 -4.20 11.49 7.03
CA SER A 214 -5.34 10.62 6.71
C SER A 214 -5.54 9.51 7.74
N LEU A 215 -4.55 9.25 8.61
CA LEU A 215 -4.50 8.14 9.58
C LEU A 215 -4.65 6.77 8.91
N GLN A 216 -4.00 6.59 7.75
CA GLN A 216 -4.08 5.38 6.93
C GLN A 216 -2.68 4.94 6.51
N TYR A 217 -2.54 3.67 6.18
CA TYR A 217 -1.37 3.11 5.49
C TYR A 217 -1.67 3.11 4.00
N GLU A 218 -0.85 3.78 3.20
CA GLU A 218 -1.14 4.04 1.78
C GLU A 218 -0.05 3.46 0.89
N THR A 219 -0.43 2.96 -0.29
CA THR A 219 0.51 2.55 -1.32
C THR A 219 1.27 3.77 -1.85
N VAL A 220 2.59 3.64 -2.02
CA VAL A 220 3.45 4.69 -2.57
C VAL A 220 3.21 4.85 -4.07
N GLN A 221 3.03 3.72 -4.75
CA GLN A 221 2.78 3.66 -6.18
C GLN A 221 1.46 2.94 -6.43
N MET A 222 0.78 3.30 -7.52
CA MET A 222 -0.41 2.59 -7.97
C MET A 222 -0.09 1.13 -8.28
N LEU A 223 -0.94 0.23 -7.80
CA LEU A 223 -0.92 -1.17 -8.21
C LEU A 223 -1.48 -1.28 -9.62
N LYS A 224 -0.76 -1.97 -10.50
CA LYS A 224 -1.14 -2.11 -11.91
C LYS A 224 -1.37 -3.57 -12.26
N ALA A 225 -2.45 -3.82 -13.01
CA ALA A 225 -2.66 -5.11 -13.64
C ALA A 225 -1.63 -5.30 -14.77
N ASP A 226 -0.99 -6.45 -14.82
CA ASP A 226 -0.14 -6.86 -15.93
C ASP A 226 -0.42 -8.33 -16.31
N GLY A 227 0.18 -8.79 -17.41
CA GLY A 227 0.00 -10.17 -17.87
C GLY A 227 0.58 -11.24 -16.93
N LYS A 228 1.37 -10.85 -15.91
CA LYS A 228 2.01 -11.77 -14.95
C LYS A 228 1.19 -11.89 -13.67
N ASN A 229 0.65 -10.77 -13.18
CA ASN A 229 -0.11 -10.72 -11.92
C ASN A 229 -1.63 -10.82 -12.13
N GLN A 230 -2.13 -10.69 -13.36
CA GLN A 230 -3.56 -10.72 -13.68
C GLN A 230 -4.38 -9.68 -12.86
N GLY A 231 -3.75 -8.61 -12.41
CA GLY A 231 -4.36 -7.62 -11.53
C GLY A 231 -4.60 -8.08 -10.09
N LYS A 232 -4.17 -9.29 -9.70
CA LYS A 232 -4.40 -9.84 -8.36
C LYS A 232 -3.25 -9.52 -7.42
N PHE A 233 -3.59 -9.01 -6.25
CA PHE A 233 -2.65 -8.69 -5.18
C PHE A 233 -3.16 -9.16 -3.83
N LEU A 234 -2.25 -9.55 -2.96
CA LEU A 234 -2.51 -9.82 -1.56
C LEU A 234 -1.89 -8.70 -0.72
N ILE A 235 -2.72 -8.00 0.04
CA ILE A 235 -2.24 -7.06 1.05
C ILE A 235 -2.20 -7.81 2.37
N ARG A 236 -1.06 -7.82 3.01
CA ARG A 236 -0.82 -8.56 4.26
C ARG A 236 -0.19 -7.66 5.31
N GLU A 237 -0.69 -7.77 6.51
CA GLU A 237 -0.02 -7.22 7.69
C GLU A 237 1.19 -8.10 8.03
N THR A 238 2.38 -7.57 7.86
CA THR A 238 3.64 -8.28 8.13
C THR A 238 4.14 -8.04 9.53
N LYS A 239 3.75 -6.91 10.14
CA LYS A 239 4.05 -6.59 11.54
C LYS A 239 2.77 -6.14 12.25
N VAL A 240 2.38 -6.89 13.26
CA VAL A 240 1.28 -6.55 14.18
C VAL A 240 1.82 -5.61 15.26
N PRO A 241 1.08 -4.57 15.71
CA PRO A 241 1.48 -3.73 16.83
C PRO A 241 1.77 -4.55 18.10
N ALA A 242 2.66 -4.06 18.96
CA ALA A 242 3.01 -4.74 20.20
C ALA A 242 1.78 -4.93 21.10
N HIS A 243 1.67 -6.09 21.76
CA HIS A 243 0.53 -6.46 22.61
C HIS A 243 -0.82 -6.64 21.89
N TYR A 244 -0.78 -6.85 20.58
CA TYR A 244 -1.94 -7.18 19.77
C TYR A 244 -1.77 -8.51 19.04
N SER A 245 -2.90 -9.08 18.61
CA SER A 245 -2.97 -10.31 17.80
C SER A 245 -4.07 -10.19 16.74
N GLY A 246 -4.13 -11.15 15.83
CA GLY A 246 -5.10 -11.16 14.74
C GLY A 246 -4.54 -10.51 13.48
N ARG A 247 -3.45 -11.08 12.94
CA ARG A 247 -2.83 -10.64 11.68
C ARG A 247 -3.84 -10.61 10.55
N TRP A 248 -3.90 -9.47 9.88
CA TRP A 248 -4.84 -9.24 8.80
C TRP A 248 -4.22 -9.47 7.42
N GLN A 249 -5.05 -9.96 6.49
CA GLN A 249 -4.72 -9.99 5.07
C GLN A 249 -5.99 -9.92 4.22
N GLN A 250 -5.87 -9.37 3.01
CA GLN A 250 -6.96 -9.21 2.06
C GLN A 250 -6.45 -9.36 0.63
N GLU A 251 -7.16 -10.18 -0.15
CA GLU A 251 -6.96 -10.25 -1.60
C GLU A 251 -7.74 -9.12 -2.28
N ILE A 252 -7.12 -8.50 -3.27
CA ILE A 252 -7.73 -7.47 -4.11
C ILE A 252 -7.47 -7.77 -5.58
N THR A 253 -8.32 -7.21 -6.44
CA THR A 253 -8.13 -7.28 -7.89
C THR A 253 -8.19 -5.88 -8.48
N VAL A 254 -7.14 -5.51 -9.19
CA VAL A 254 -7.06 -4.28 -10.00
C VAL A 254 -7.61 -4.60 -11.36
N THR A 255 -8.61 -3.84 -11.82
CA THR A 255 -9.20 -4.01 -13.15
C THR A 255 -8.64 -2.96 -14.11
N GLU A 256 -8.64 -3.26 -15.42
CA GLU A 256 -8.15 -2.34 -16.45
C GLU A 256 -9.04 -1.10 -16.67
N ALA A 257 -10.19 -1.03 -16.04
CA ALA A 257 -11.17 0.03 -16.23
C ALA A 257 -11.09 1.11 -15.15
N GLY A 258 -10.12 2.01 -15.24
CA GLY A 258 -10.06 3.25 -14.44
C GLY A 258 -9.30 3.12 -13.11
N THR A 259 -8.83 4.24 -12.62
CA THR A 259 -8.27 4.38 -11.28
C THR A 259 -9.41 4.45 -10.27
N THR A 260 -9.42 3.54 -9.33
CA THR A 260 -10.28 3.64 -8.15
C THR A 260 -9.42 3.55 -6.90
N ASP A 261 -9.56 4.50 -6.00
CA ASP A 261 -8.96 4.40 -4.68
C ASP A 261 -9.74 3.37 -3.88
N LEU A 262 -9.03 2.42 -3.27
CA LEU A 262 -9.60 1.39 -2.42
C LEU A 262 -9.17 1.62 -0.98
N VAL A 263 -10.14 1.78 -0.09
CA VAL A 263 -9.90 1.88 1.35
C VAL A 263 -10.38 0.60 2.02
N LEU A 264 -9.47 -0.06 2.73
CA LEU A 264 -9.69 -1.30 3.46
C LEU A 264 -9.65 -1.05 4.96
N GLU A 265 -10.29 -1.90 5.74
CA GLU A 265 -10.23 -1.85 7.20
C GLU A 265 -9.58 -3.11 7.75
N ALA A 266 -8.63 -2.93 8.65
CA ALA A 266 -7.91 -3.99 9.32
C ALA A 266 -8.03 -3.84 10.83
N TYR A 267 -8.21 -4.96 11.54
CA TYR A 267 -8.39 -4.96 12.98
C TYR A 267 -7.37 -5.87 13.65
N ASN A 268 -6.75 -5.39 14.73
CA ASN A 268 -6.07 -6.25 15.69
C ASN A 268 -6.74 -6.14 17.05
N TYR A 269 -6.48 -7.13 17.89
CA TYR A 269 -7.12 -7.26 19.20
C TYR A 269 -6.05 -7.28 20.28
N PRO A 270 -6.18 -6.45 21.35
CA PRO A 270 -5.18 -6.39 22.40
C PRO A 270 -5.15 -7.70 23.23
N GLU A 271 -4.01 -7.94 23.85
CA GLU A 271 -3.85 -9.04 24.80
C GLU A 271 -4.88 -8.95 25.93
N ARG A 272 -5.25 -10.11 26.47
CA ARG A 272 -6.26 -10.29 27.49
C ARG A 272 -5.68 -10.78 28.80
N LYS A 273 -6.51 -10.68 29.81
CA LYS A 273 -6.28 -11.25 31.12
C LYS A 273 -7.28 -12.37 31.39
N PHE A 274 -6.84 -13.44 32.03
CA PHE A 274 -7.73 -14.48 32.55
C PHE A 274 -7.51 -14.66 34.06
N THR A 275 -8.61 -14.62 34.83
CA THR A 275 -8.58 -14.74 36.29
C THR A 275 -9.14 -16.09 36.72
N ILE A 276 -8.39 -16.81 37.52
CA ILE A 276 -8.82 -18.06 38.11
C ILE A 276 -9.02 -17.84 39.60
N TRP A 277 -10.21 -18.15 40.08
CA TRP A 277 -10.55 -18.17 41.48
C TRP A 277 -10.63 -19.62 41.93
N LYS A 278 -10.13 -19.89 43.14
CA LYS A 278 -10.16 -21.18 43.77
C LYS A 278 -10.83 -21.10 45.12
N LYS A 279 -11.78 -21.98 45.38
CA LYS A 279 -12.48 -22.14 46.66
C LYS A 279 -12.24 -23.53 47.24
N ILE A 280 -11.91 -23.61 48.50
CA ILE A 280 -11.86 -24.85 49.30
C ILE A 280 -12.49 -24.60 50.64
N ARG A 281 -13.16 -25.59 51.24
CA ARG A 281 -13.74 -25.41 52.56
C ARG A 281 -12.67 -25.27 53.60
N ALA A 282 -12.78 -24.22 54.42
CA ALA A 282 -11.81 -23.90 55.45
C ALA A 282 -11.72 -24.95 56.60
N ASP A 283 -12.89 -25.54 56.92
CA ASP A 283 -13.02 -26.59 57.96
C ASP A 283 -12.48 -27.96 57.52
N GLU A 284 -12.25 -28.16 56.23
CA GLU A 284 -11.69 -29.42 55.69
C GLU A 284 -10.16 -29.38 55.55
N VAL A 285 -9.51 -28.20 55.73
CA VAL A 285 -8.07 -28.11 55.58
C VAL A 285 -7.35 -28.60 56.80
N VAL A 286 -6.56 -29.65 56.64
CA VAL A 286 -5.66 -30.18 57.69
C VAL A 286 -4.26 -29.72 57.36
N TRP A 287 -3.82 -28.68 58.04
CA TRP A 287 -2.51 -28.01 57.79
C TRP A 287 -1.30 -28.90 58.02
N ASP A 288 -1.43 -29.90 58.88
CA ASP A 288 -0.36 -30.87 59.14
C ASP A 288 -0.12 -31.82 57.96
N HIS A 289 -1.04 -31.91 57.04
CA HIS A 289 -0.89 -32.68 55.78
C HIS A 289 -0.21 -31.88 54.68
N GLY A 290 0.28 -30.70 54.97
CA GLY A 290 0.84 -29.77 54.01
C GLY A 290 -0.15 -28.71 53.54
N THR A 291 0.35 -27.83 52.71
CA THR A 291 -0.39 -26.68 52.19
C THR A 291 -1.07 -27.01 50.84
N PRO A 292 -2.39 -26.86 50.72
CA PRO A 292 -3.07 -27.13 49.47
C PRO A 292 -2.60 -26.22 48.38
N THR A 293 -2.15 -26.82 47.25
CA THR A 293 -1.68 -26.09 46.08
C THR A 293 -2.37 -26.67 44.83
N PHE A 294 -3.03 -25.81 44.06
CA PHE A 294 -3.77 -26.17 42.88
C PHE A 294 -3.11 -25.60 41.65
N PHE A 295 -3.05 -26.38 40.60
CA PHE A 295 -2.40 -26.02 39.33
C PHE A 295 -3.41 -25.95 38.23
N PHE A 296 -3.24 -24.95 37.39
CA PHE A 296 -4.18 -24.67 36.28
C PHE A 296 -3.42 -24.51 34.97
N ARG A 297 -4.08 -24.89 33.89
CA ARG A 297 -3.58 -24.70 32.54
C ARG A 297 -4.63 -23.97 31.71
N ILE A 298 -4.18 -22.95 30.95
CA ILE A 298 -4.94 -22.28 29.91
C ILE A 298 -4.26 -22.62 28.60
N SER A 299 -4.97 -23.23 27.65
CA SER A 299 -4.37 -23.64 26.38
C SER A 299 -5.35 -23.45 25.22
N GLY A 300 -4.85 -23.03 24.07
CA GLY A 300 -5.70 -22.78 22.92
C GLY A 300 -4.95 -22.17 21.75
N LYS A 301 -5.69 -21.64 20.80
CA LYS A 301 -5.12 -20.93 19.65
C LYS A 301 -5.49 -19.46 19.71
N ASP A 302 -4.49 -18.62 19.46
CA ASP A 302 -4.71 -17.20 19.24
C ASP A 302 -5.38 -16.96 17.86
N LEU A 303 -5.71 -15.70 17.57
CA LEU A 303 -6.31 -15.30 16.30
C LEU A 303 -5.38 -15.52 15.09
N ASP A 304 -4.08 -15.63 15.32
CA ASP A 304 -3.09 -15.96 14.29
C ASP A 304 -2.95 -17.49 14.09
N GLY A 305 -3.75 -18.29 14.81
CA GLY A 305 -3.74 -19.75 14.74
C GLY A 305 -2.58 -20.39 15.49
N ILE A 306 -1.80 -19.61 16.25
CA ILE A 306 -0.64 -20.09 16.99
C ILE A 306 -1.13 -20.76 18.28
N GLN A 307 -0.64 -21.98 18.53
CA GLN A 307 -0.93 -22.70 19.77
C GLN A 307 -0.24 -22.02 20.95
N ARG A 308 -1.01 -21.65 21.96
CA ARG A 308 -0.55 -21.03 23.22
C ARG A 308 -0.91 -21.90 24.42
N TRP A 309 -0.10 -21.80 25.46
CA TRP A 309 -0.39 -22.41 26.75
C TRP A 309 0.25 -21.62 27.88
N TYR A 310 -0.47 -21.56 29.00
CA TYR A 310 -0.08 -20.85 30.21
C TYR A 310 -0.36 -21.74 31.40
N GLN A 311 0.45 -21.65 32.43
CA GLN A 311 0.26 -22.33 33.70
C GLN A 311 0.30 -21.34 34.84
N CYS A 312 -0.57 -21.56 35.81
CA CYS A 312 -0.53 -20.81 37.06
C CYS A 312 -0.87 -21.75 38.23
N MET A 313 -0.64 -21.29 39.44
CA MET A 313 -0.96 -22.05 40.65
C MET A 313 -1.58 -21.15 41.73
N ILE A 314 -2.39 -21.73 42.58
CA ILE A 314 -2.95 -21.09 43.76
C ILE A 314 -2.53 -21.93 44.95
N HIS A 315 -1.83 -21.29 45.84
CA HIS A 315 -1.29 -21.87 47.07
C HIS A 315 -2.02 -21.30 48.29
N PHE A 316 -2.57 -22.16 49.14
CA PHE A 316 -3.27 -21.76 50.35
C PHE A 316 -2.37 -21.86 51.55
N THR A 317 -2.46 -20.84 52.42
CA THR A 317 -1.78 -20.78 53.72
C THR A 317 -2.80 -20.50 54.80
N LYS A 318 -2.35 -20.53 56.07
CA LYS A 318 -3.21 -20.19 57.21
C LYS A 318 -3.71 -18.75 57.18
N GLU A 319 -2.99 -17.89 56.45
CA GLU A 319 -3.29 -16.46 56.26
C GLU A 319 -4.15 -16.20 54.98
N SER A 320 -4.50 -17.26 54.25
CA SER A 320 -5.34 -17.11 53.06
C SER A 320 -6.71 -16.49 53.38
N VAL A 321 -7.21 -15.69 52.47
CA VAL A 321 -8.52 -14.98 52.62
C VAL A 321 -9.64 -15.98 52.87
N LYS A 322 -10.41 -15.75 53.93
CA LYS A 322 -11.59 -16.54 54.27
C LYS A 322 -12.83 -15.74 53.97
N GLU A 323 -13.69 -16.32 53.12
CA GLU A 323 -14.99 -15.79 52.78
C GLU A 323 -16.05 -16.82 53.21
N GLN A 324 -16.84 -16.48 54.25
CA GLN A 324 -17.80 -17.39 54.85
C GLN A 324 -17.12 -18.70 55.32
N GLU A 325 -17.48 -19.84 54.73
CA GLU A 325 -16.93 -21.15 55.02
C GLU A 325 -15.75 -21.56 54.14
N TYR A 326 -15.37 -20.73 53.16
CA TYR A 326 -14.33 -21.03 52.17
C TYR A 326 -13.06 -20.26 52.42
N LEU A 327 -11.94 -20.89 52.15
CA LEU A 327 -10.68 -20.17 51.79
C LEU A 327 -10.73 -19.88 50.30
N VAL A 328 -10.41 -18.64 49.94
CA VAL A 328 -10.44 -18.16 48.55
C VAL A 328 -9.03 -17.77 48.11
N GLY A 329 -8.63 -18.31 46.98
CA GLY A 329 -7.37 -17.98 46.31
C GLY A 329 -7.63 -17.43 44.90
N LYS A 330 -6.69 -16.63 44.41
CA LYS A 330 -6.74 -16.00 43.10
C LYS A 330 -5.42 -16.14 42.37
N ALA A 331 -5.50 -16.41 41.05
CA ALA A 331 -4.38 -16.29 40.15
C ALA A 331 -4.81 -15.49 38.89
N GLU A 332 -3.93 -14.65 38.40
CA GLU A 332 -4.15 -13.88 37.17
C GLU A 332 -3.07 -14.20 36.14
N VAL A 333 -3.49 -14.49 34.93
CA VAL A 333 -2.61 -14.65 33.78
C VAL A 333 -2.86 -13.46 32.85
N ASN A 334 -1.85 -12.64 32.64
CA ASN A 334 -1.90 -11.46 31.79
C ASN A 334 -1.15 -11.71 30.48
N GLY A 335 -1.40 -10.90 29.45
CA GLY A 335 -0.69 -10.97 28.19
C GLY A 335 -1.08 -12.19 27.36
N ILE A 336 -2.33 -12.64 27.47
CA ILE A 336 -2.87 -13.71 26.65
C ILE A 336 -3.32 -13.12 25.31
N PRO A 337 -2.72 -13.48 24.18
CA PRO A 337 -3.19 -13.05 22.88
C PRO A 337 -4.67 -13.37 22.68
N ALA A 338 -5.41 -12.47 22.04
CA ALA A 338 -6.83 -12.70 21.75
C ALA A 338 -7.03 -14.02 20.99
N GLY A 339 -8.04 -14.80 21.36
CA GLY A 339 -8.27 -16.12 20.79
C GLY A 339 -9.22 -17.01 21.58
N GLN A 340 -9.24 -18.30 21.24
CA GLN A 340 -10.08 -19.31 21.85
C GLN A 340 -9.27 -20.26 22.72
N TYR A 341 -9.63 -20.36 23.99
CA TYR A 341 -8.87 -21.12 24.99
C TYR A 341 -9.72 -22.10 25.78
N GLN A 342 -9.08 -23.18 26.22
CA GLN A 342 -9.58 -24.10 27.22
C GLN A 342 -8.88 -23.85 28.53
N VAL A 343 -9.63 -23.96 29.62
CA VAL A 343 -9.11 -23.77 31.00
C VAL A 343 -9.39 -25.04 31.78
N GLU A 344 -8.37 -25.56 32.44
CA GLU A 344 -8.50 -26.78 33.22
C GLU A 344 -7.73 -26.68 34.54
N GLU A 345 -8.28 -27.31 35.58
CA GLU A 345 -7.56 -27.65 36.80
C GLU A 345 -6.80 -28.95 36.59
N LEU A 346 -5.52 -28.97 36.85
CA LEU A 346 -4.72 -30.20 36.76
C LEU A 346 -4.92 -31.06 38.03
N PRO A 347 -5.15 -32.34 37.92
CA PRO A 347 -5.45 -33.23 39.08
C PRO A 347 -4.19 -33.62 39.85
N LEU A 348 -3.42 -32.60 40.28
CA LEU A 348 -2.13 -32.81 40.97
C LEU A 348 -2.24 -32.69 42.48
N THR A 349 -3.35 -32.13 42.99
CA THR A 349 -3.51 -31.92 44.46
C THR A 349 -4.20 -33.16 45.06
N ALA A 350 -3.40 -33.95 45.76
CA ALA A 350 -3.93 -35.15 46.42
C ALA A 350 -5.02 -34.82 47.43
N ARG A 351 -6.01 -35.74 47.56
CA ARG A 351 -7.13 -35.65 48.47
C ARG A 351 -8.15 -34.53 48.23
N TYR A 352 -8.02 -33.77 47.12
CA TYR A 352 -9.00 -32.78 46.71
C TYR A 352 -9.67 -33.23 45.39
N ILE A 353 -10.95 -33.14 45.33
CA ILE A 353 -11.74 -33.41 44.12
C ILE A 353 -12.51 -32.17 43.72
N LEU A 354 -12.60 -31.93 42.42
CA LEU A 354 -13.39 -30.85 41.85
C LEU A 354 -14.87 -31.14 42.02
N THR A 355 -15.60 -30.22 42.64
CA THR A 355 -17.04 -30.37 42.95
C THR A 355 -17.89 -29.36 42.23
N ASP A 356 -17.33 -28.21 41.84
CA ASP A 356 -18.01 -27.21 41.01
C ASP A 356 -17.02 -26.39 40.22
N ALA A 357 -17.45 -25.93 39.06
CA ALA A 357 -16.82 -24.85 38.33
C ALA A 357 -17.88 -23.93 37.72
N SER A 358 -17.67 -22.64 37.79
CA SER A 358 -18.64 -21.65 37.32
C SER A 358 -17.97 -20.38 36.83
N SER A 359 -18.66 -19.65 35.94
CA SER A 359 -18.25 -18.31 35.49
C SER A 359 -19.49 -17.44 35.36
N SER A 360 -19.34 -16.14 35.66
CA SER A 360 -20.34 -15.11 35.37
C SER A 360 -20.10 -14.40 34.05
N ASP A 361 -18.96 -14.64 33.42
CA ASP A 361 -18.54 -13.94 32.20
C ASP A 361 -19.20 -14.58 30.98
N PRO A 362 -19.91 -13.81 30.13
CA PRO A 362 -20.66 -14.34 29.00
C PRO A 362 -19.78 -14.99 27.93
N ASN A 363 -18.52 -14.64 27.89
CA ASN A 363 -17.51 -15.17 26.97
C ASN A 363 -16.81 -16.44 27.52
N VAL A 364 -17.18 -16.92 28.72
CA VAL A 364 -16.67 -18.14 29.31
C VAL A 364 -17.78 -19.15 29.49
N THR A 365 -17.68 -20.27 28.80
CA THR A 365 -18.66 -21.38 28.89
C THR A 365 -18.10 -22.46 29.79
N VAL A 366 -18.91 -22.87 30.78
CA VAL A 366 -18.58 -23.96 31.72
C VAL A 366 -19.61 -25.06 31.60
N LYS A 367 -19.14 -26.29 31.38
CA LYS A 367 -19.98 -27.49 31.35
C LYS A 367 -19.47 -28.50 32.35
N ASN A 368 -20.22 -28.71 33.43
CA ASN A 368 -19.92 -29.67 34.46
C ASN A 368 -20.60 -31.04 34.16
N THR A 369 -19.84 -32.10 34.31
CA THR A 369 -20.33 -33.49 34.14
C THR A 369 -19.98 -34.27 35.39
N LEU A 370 -20.99 -34.88 36.02
CA LEU A 370 -20.79 -35.75 37.17
C LEU A 370 -20.01 -37.01 36.74
N LEU A 371 -18.90 -37.27 37.42
CA LEU A 371 -18.08 -38.45 37.19
C LEU A 371 -18.36 -39.55 38.18
N ASP A 372 -18.45 -39.21 39.47
CA ASP A 372 -18.52 -40.15 40.57
C ASP A 372 -19.02 -39.45 41.85
N THR A 373 -19.32 -40.23 42.89
CA THR A 373 -19.60 -39.73 44.24
C THR A 373 -18.65 -40.43 45.19
N VAL A 374 -17.73 -39.65 45.78
CA VAL A 374 -16.73 -40.16 46.71
C VAL A 374 -17.05 -39.67 48.13
N ASN A 375 -17.31 -40.58 49.05
CA ASN A 375 -17.69 -40.27 50.45
C ASN A 375 -18.86 -39.27 50.54
N GLY A 376 -19.86 -39.42 49.66
CA GLY A 376 -21.02 -38.53 49.61
C GLY A 376 -20.77 -37.17 48.92
N ILE A 377 -19.57 -36.93 48.42
CA ILE A 377 -19.18 -35.69 47.73
C ILE A 377 -19.20 -35.99 46.21
N GLN A 378 -19.93 -35.20 45.43
CA GLN A 378 -19.96 -35.33 43.99
C GLN A 378 -18.65 -34.86 43.37
N LYS A 379 -17.99 -35.72 42.62
CA LYS A 379 -16.83 -35.44 41.82
C LYS A 379 -17.26 -35.13 40.39
N ILE A 380 -16.81 -33.98 39.86
CA ILE A 380 -17.15 -33.58 38.48
C ILE A 380 -15.91 -33.49 37.61
N ARG A 381 -16.17 -33.46 36.31
CA ARG A 381 -15.28 -32.97 35.29
C ARG A 381 -15.86 -31.70 34.70
N SER A 382 -15.05 -30.67 34.56
CA SER A 382 -15.46 -29.42 33.90
C SER A 382 -14.78 -29.26 32.57
N GLU A 383 -15.54 -28.95 31.54
CA GLU A 383 -15.07 -28.51 30.24
C GLU A 383 -15.31 -26.99 30.19
N ILE A 384 -14.21 -26.21 30.15
CA ILE A 384 -14.26 -24.76 30.21
C ILE A 384 -13.63 -24.22 28.96
N THR A 385 -14.41 -23.42 28.23
CA THR A 385 -13.91 -22.69 27.05
C THR A 385 -14.06 -21.19 27.25
N ALA A 386 -13.07 -20.42 26.88
CA ALA A 386 -13.05 -18.97 26.99
C ALA A 386 -12.77 -18.34 25.62
N ASP A 387 -13.66 -17.45 25.19
CA ASP A 387 -13.42 -16.56 24.05
C ASP A 387 -12.81 -15.27 24.54
N LEU A 388 -11.49 -15.17 24.43
CA LEU A 388 -10.71 -14.00 24.84
C LEU A 388 -10.47 -13.02 23.68
N THR A 389 -11.38 -12.95 22.71
CA THR A 389 -11.22 -12.03 21.59
C THR A 389 -11.51 -10.58 22.00
N LEU A 390 -12.62 -10.33 22.63
CA LEU A 390 -13.07 -8.96 22.96
C LEU A 390 -13.00 -8.64 24.45
N GLU A 391 -13.07 -9.61 25.34
CA GLU A 391 -13.18 -9.41 26.78
C GLU A 391 -12.21 -10.30 27.53
N ASP A 392 -11.83 -9.87 28.74
CA ASP A 392 -11.17 -10.70 29.71
C ASP A 392 -12.10 -11.81 30.17
N GLY A 393 -11.55 -12.84 30.80
CA GLY A 393 -12.36 -13.92 31.30
C GLY A 393 -12.01 -14.30 32.73
N SER A 394 -12.95 -14.97 33.40
CA SER A 394 -12.70 -15.54 34.71
C SER A 394 -13.47 -16.84 34.93
N VAL A 395 -12.98 -17.64 35.85
CA VAL A 395 -13.63 -18.88 36.30
C VAL A 395 -13.37 -19.13 37.77
N ILE A 396 -14.33 -19.72 38.44
CA ILE A 396 -14.25 -20.15 39.84
C ILE A 396 -14.24 -21.68 39.83
N PHE A 397 -13.26 -22.28 40.50
CA PHE A 397 -13.20 -23.71 40.77
C PHE A 397 -13.44 -23.96 42.26
N GLU A 398 -14.31 -24.90 42.61
CA GLU A 398 -14.54 -25.33 43.98
C GLU A 398 -14.10 -26.78 44.15
N ASN A 399 -13.23 -27.04 45.14
CA ASN A 399 -12.86 -28.39 45.52
C ASN A 399 -13.19 -28.70 46.98
N ARG A 400 -13.53 -29.93 47.20
CA ARG A 400 -13.74 -30.52 48.53
C ARG A 400 -12.63 -31.52 48.81
N LYS A 401 -12.22 -31.59 50.06
CA LYS A 401 -11.28 -32.62 50.51
C LYS A 401 -11.98 -33.94 50.74
N VAL A 402 -11.39 -34.99 50.22
CA VAL A 402 -11.86 -36.38 50.48
C VAL A 402 -11.05 -36.95 51.63
N PHE A 403 -11.74 -37.34 52.63
CA PHE A 403 -11.17 -38.10 53.73
C PHE A 403 -11.30 -39.57 53.36
N PHE A 404 -10.17 -40.25 53.22
CA PHE A 404 -10.17 -41.70 53.15
C PHE A 404 -10.39 -42.21 54.59
N ASP A 405 -11.29 -43.15 54.77
CA ASP A 405 -11.42 -43.87 56.05
C ASP A 405 -10.02 -44.37 56.38
N GLU A 406 -9.60 -44.19 57.64
CA GLU A 406 -8.34 -44.75 58.10
C GLU A 406 -8.33 -46.23 57.71
N TYR A 407 -7.29 -46.67 56.96
CA TYR A 407 -7.05 -48.05 56.77
C TYR A 407 -7.05 -48.71 58.17
N SER A 408 -7.99 -49.57 58.41
CA SER A 408 -7.93 -50.40 59.60
C SER A 408 -6.60 -51.12 59.54
N HIS A 409 -5.83 -51.03 60.59
CA HIS A 409 -4.48 -51.62 60.70
C HIS A 409 -4.45 -53.14 60.50
N ASP A 410 -5.60 -53.75 60.23
CA ASP A 410 -5.75 -55.19 60.15
C ASP A 410 -5.54 -55.80 58.76
N ASP A 411 -5.31 -54.98 57.71
CA ASP A 411 -5.17 -55.49 56.34
C ASP A 411 -3.75 -55.35 55.72
N VAL A 412 -2.73 -55.04 56.49
CA VAL A 412 -1.33 -55.08 56.01
C VAL A 412 -0.67 -56.38 56.48
N GLU A 413 -1.00 -57.48 55.84
CA GLU A 413 -0.10 -58.65 55.83
C GLU A 413 1.09 -58.29 54.93
N VAL A 414 2.23 -58.03 55.58
CA VAL A 414 3.53 -57.93 54.93
C VAL A 414 3.98 -59.37 54.67
N ASN A 415 3.86 -59.85 53.44
CA ASN A 415 4.58 -61.04 52.96
C ASN A 415 5.90 -60.61 52.31
#